data_86e9e4ff9b7a5892be9e88d63988fbe5
#
_entry.id   86e9e4ff9b7a5892be9e88d63988fbe5
#
_cell.length_a   1.000
_cell.length_b   1.000
_cell.length_c   1.000
_cell.angle_alpha   90.00
_cell.angle_beta   90.00
_cell.angle_gamma   90.00
#
_symmetry.space_group_name_H-M   'P 1'
#
loop_
_entity.id
_entity.type
_entity.pdbx_description
1 polymer ?
#
loop_
_entity_poly.entity_id
_entity_poly.type
_entity_poly.pdbx_seq_one_letter_code
_entity_poly.pdbx_strand_id
1 'polypeptide(L)'
;MTSNVPTTSEAPVTSEEATTKTVSISMFDLTSIDGWTNGTSHPELPTGTEDLTITSSGTPVGSYDLNTGKFYCGTDSKTGEAYANWRIYQSESAKVKFESTTKTIKTIKITFEIKYTGTLLLNDTVIESDTATEINASTAEFTVGNSGTATKGQIRISAIEVVLE
;
A
#
# COMPACT_ATOMS: atom_id res chain seq x y z
N MET A 1 -59.19 -21.19 -33.90
CA MET A 1 -57.74 -21.37 -33.78
C MET A 1 -57.23 -20.22 -32.94
N THR A 2 -56.99 -20.50 -31.66
CA THR A 2 -56.46 -19.51 -30.70
C THR A 2 -54.95 -19.82 -30.50
N SER A 3 -54.14 -18.89 -30.93
CA SER A 3 -52.68 -18.98 -30.80
C SER A 3 -52.25 -18.51 -29.42
N ASN A 4 -51.72 -19.39 -28.60
CA ASN A 4 -51.08 -19.08 -27.33
C ASN A 4 -49.61 -18.63 -27.60
N VAL A 5 -49.28 -17.40 -27.30
CA VAL A 5 -47.91 -16.87 -27.25
C VAL A 5 -47.38 -17.13 -25.85
N PRO A 6 -46.26 -17.83 -25.66
CA PRO A 6 -45.66 -17.95 -24.33
C PRO A 6 -44.99 -16.64 -23.93
N THR A 7 -45.44 -16.07 -22.82
CA THR A 7 -44.78 -14.92 -22.18
C THR A 7 -43.55 -15.42 -21.43
N THR A 8 -42.38 -15.08 -21.94
CA THR A 8 -41.12 -15.31 -21.25
C THR A 8 -41.00 -14.32 -20.11
N SER A 9 -41.17 -14.77 -18.87
CA SER A 9 -40.89 -13.99 -17.67
C SER A 9 -39.37 -13.89 -17.50
N GLU A 10 -38.78 -12.75 -17.82
CA GLU A 10 -37.41 -12.41 -17.39
C GLU A 10 -37.42 -12.24 -15.86
N ALA A 11 -36.59 -13.05 -15.18
CA ALA A 11 -36.32 -12.88 -13.77
C ALA A 11 -35.62 -11.53 -13.55
N PRO A 12 -35.91 -10.80 -12.46
CA PRO A 12 -35.22 -9.56 -12.17
C PRO A 12 -33.73 -9.85 -11.92
N VAL A 13 -32.86 -9.26 -12.75
CA VAL A 13 -31.43 -9.22 -12.50
C VAL A 13 -31.23 -8.28 -11.31
N THR A 14 -31.11 -8.83 -10.12
CA THR A 14 -30.62 -8.10 -8.96
C THR A 14 -29.15 -7.75 -9.22
N SER A 15 -28.88 -6.55 -9.68
CA SER A 15 -27.55 -5.95 -9.64
C SER A 15 -27.17 -5.84 -8.17
N GLU A 16 -26.31 -6.72 -7.67
CA GLU A 16 -25.63 -6.49 -6.39
C GLU A 16 -24.84 -5.18 -6.55
N GLU A 17 -25.24 -4.18 -5.81
CA GLU A 17 -24.53 -2.90 -5.72
C GLU A 17 -23.16 -3.21 -5.10
N ALA A 18 -22.10 -3.05 -5.88
CA ALA A 18 -20.74 -3.32 -5.42
C ALA A 18 -20.44 -2.43 -4.20
N THR A 19 -20.33 -3.04 -3.03
CA THR A 19 -20.08 -2.30 -1.78
C THR A 19 -18.62 -1.88 -1.72
N THR A 20 -18.40 -0.58 -1.80
CA THR A 20 -17.07 0.04 -1.63
C THR A 20 -16.62 -0.05 -0.17
N LYS A 21 -15.38 -0.50 0.06
CA LYS A 21 -14.74 -0.57 1.36
C LYS A 21 -13.43 0.21 1.33
N THR A 22 -13.22 1.09 2.29
CA THR A 22 -11.95 1.79 2.47
C THR A 22 -11.17 1.18 3.62
N VAL A 23 -9.91 0.82 3.36
CA VAL A 23 -8.94 0.38 4.37
C VAL A 23 -7.93 1.49 4.56
N SER A 24 -7.81 2.01 5.78
CA SER A 24 -6.87 3.08 6.13
C SER A 24 -5.92 2.59 7.21
N ILE A 25 -4.63 2.78 7.00
CA ILE A 25 -3.56 2.40 7.92
C ILE A 25 -2.72 3.64 8.20
N SER A 26 -2.65 4.04 9.47
CA SER A 26 -1.71 5.04 9.96
C SER A 26 -0.56 4.34 10.67
N MET A 27 0.66 4.63 10.29
CA MET A 27 1.82 4.05 10.97
C MET A 27 1.90 4.52 12.42
N PHE A 28 1.37 5.70 12.73
CA PHE A 28 1.33 6.20 14.09
C PHE A 28 0.42 5.34 14.99
N ASP A 29 -0.72 4.86 14.47
CA ASP A 29 -1.65 4.02 15.22
C ASP A 29 -1.03 2.65 15.56
N LEU A 30 -0.10 2.15 14.71
CA LEU A 30 0.60 0.90 14.94
C LEU A 30 1.50 0.94 16.18
N THR A 31 1.93 2.11 16.63
CA THR A 31 2.75 2.26 17.86
C THR A 31 2.04 1.76 19.12
N SER A 32 0.72 1.64 19.08
CA SER A 32 -0.09 1.09 20.18
C SER A 32 -0.23 -0.43 20.13
N ILE A 33 0.25 -1.09 19.06
CA ILE A 33 0.18 -2.55 18.87
C ILE A 33 1.46 -3.19 19.41
N ASP A 34 1.30 -4.26 20.19
CA ASP A 34 2.43 -5.00 20.73
C ASP A 34 3.36 -5.53 19.62
N GLY A 35 4.66 -5.40 19.82
CA GLY A 35 5.67 -5.75 18.83
C GLY A 35 6.00 -4.68 17.79
N TRP A 36 5.18 -3.61 17.63
CA TRP A 36 5.44 -2.48 16.73
C TRP A 36 6.25 -1.40 17.45
N THR A 37 7.53 -1.67 17.63
CA THR A 37 8.46 -0.77 18.33
C THR A 37 9.54 -0.26 17.38
N ASN A 38 10.24 0.80 17.80
CA ASN A 38 11.27 1.42 16.98
C ASN A 38 12.36 0.44 16.53
N GLY A 39 12.58 0.37 15.23
CA GLY A 39 13.60 -0.47 14.60
C GLY A 39 13.19 -1.93 14.36
N THR A 40 11.93 -2.32 14.63
CA THR A 40 11.44 -3.68 14.36
C THR A 40 11.14 -3.90 12.87
N SER A 41 11.25 -5.15 12.41
CA SER A 41 11.00 -5.52 11.01
C SER A 41 9.61 -6.12 10.87
N HIS A 42 8.81 -5.53 10.00
CA HIS A 42 7.46 -5.95 9.68
C HIS A 42 7.28 -5.98 8.16
N PRO A 43 7.49 -7.16 7.52
CA PRO A 43 7.36 -7.29 6.07
C PRO A 43 5.90 -7.20 5.60
N GLU A 44 4.94 -7.27 6.52
CA GLU A 44 3.50 -7.19 6.25
C GLU A 44 2.84 -6.20 7.21
N LEU A 45 1.89 -5.42 6.69
CA LEU A 45 1.10 -4.47 7.47
C LEU A 45 -0.23 -5.09 7.93
N PRO A 46 -0.69 -4.80 9.15
CA PRO A 46 -2.00 -5.22 9.62
C PRO A 46 -3.08 -4.38 8.92
N THR A 47 -3.81 -4.98 8.00
CA THR A 47 -4.87 -4.30 7.23
C THR A 47 -6.21 -4.26 7.94
N GLY A 48 -6.38 -5.06 9.01
CA GLY A 48 -7.66 -5.21 9.71
C GLY A 48 -8.74 -5.91 8.88
N THR A 49 -8.36 -6.55 7.77
CA THR A 49 -9.28 -7.30 6.91
C THR A 49 -8.57 -8.47 6.23
N GLU A 50 -9.29 -9.55 6.00
CA GLU A 50 -8.79 -10.72 5.26
C GLU A 50 -8.77 -10.49 3.73
N ASP A 51 -9.48 -9.47 3.25
CA ASP A 51 -9.58 -9.17 1.83
C ASP A 51 -8.32 -8.52 1.25
N LEU A 52 -7.48 -7.89 2.07
CA LEU A 52 -6.33 -7.12 1.61
C LEU A 52 -5.06 -7.51 2.37
N THR A 53 -4.02 -7.81 1.61
CA THR A 53 -2.65 -8.00 2.12
C THR A 53 -1.75 -6.91 1.57
N ILE A 54 -0.91 -6.31 2.42
CA ILE A 54 0.09 -5.32 2.04
C ILE A 54 1.44 -5.80 2.55
N THR A 55 2.35 -6.10 1.63
CA THR A 55 3.66 -6.67 1.96
C THR A 55 4.80 -5.84 1.37
N SER A 56 5.95 -5.89 2.01
CA SER A 56 7.19 -5.38 1.46
C SER A 56 8.18 -6.52 1.23
N SER A 57 8.98 -6.40 0.19
CA SER A 57 10.04 -7.33 -0.14
C SER A 57 11.24 -6.60 -0.77
N GLY A 58 12.35 -7.29 -0.87
CA GLY A 58 13.57 -6.79 -1.49
C GLY A 58 14.78 -6.95 -0.58
N THR A 59 15.94 -7.05 -1.21
CA THR A 59 17.23 -7.11 -0.51
C THR A 59 17.86 -5.74 -0.55
N PRO A 60 18.28 -5.17 0.60
CA PRO A 60 18.95 -3.87 0.64
C PRO A 60 20.22 -3.87 -0.21
N VAL A 61 20.49 -2.75 -0.88
CA VAL A 61 21.73 -2.55 -1.62
C VAL A 61 22.80 -2.00 -0.67
N GLY A 62 23.97 -2.65 -0.64
CA GLY A 62 25.12 -2.24 0.14
C GLY A 62 25.15 -2.76 1.58
N SER A 63 26.11 -2.23 2.38
CA SER A 63 26.38 -2.67 3.77
C SER A 63 25.36 -2.22 4.81
N TYR A 64 24.20 -1.75 4.40
CA TYR A 64 23.10 -1.44 5.32
C TYR A 64 22.32 -2.71 5.58
N ASP A 65 22.43 -3.23 6.78
CA ASP A 65 21.63 -4.32 7.32
C ASP A 65 20.20 -3.85 7.62
N LEU A 66 19.56 -3.26 6.59
CA LEU A 66 18.26 -2.61 6.68
C LEU A 66 17.25 -3.43 5.86
N ASN A 67 16.62 -4.37 6.51
CA ASN A 67 15.52 -5.10 5.90
C ASN A 67 14.41 -4.14 5.47
N THR A 68 13.92 -4.31 4.26
CA THR A 68 12.73 -3.63 3.76
C THR A 68 11.55 -3.91 4.70
N GLY A 69 10.70 -2.90 4.94
CA GLY A 69 9.58 -3.02 5.87
C GLY A 69 9.95 -2.79 7.33
N LYS A 70 11.03 -2.07 7.61
CA LYS A 70 11.42 -1.70 8.96
C LYS A 70 10.55 -0.57 9.50
N PHE A 71 9.97 -0.78 10.67
CA PHE A 71 9.16 0.21 11.35
C PHE A 71 10.04 1.09 12.24
N TYR A 72 9.83 2.39 12.15
CA TYR A 72 10.50 3.37 13.00
C TYR A 72 9.48 4.35 13.58
N CYS A 73 9.62 4.62 14.87
CA CYS A 73 8.83 5.63 15.56
C CYS A 73 9.70 6.34 16.61
N GLY A 74 9.29 7.54 16.96
CA GLY A 74 10.01 8.35 17.96
C GLY A 74 9.56 9.80 17.93
N THR A 75 10.42 10.68 18.44
CA THR A 75 10.25 12.13 18.41
C THR A 75 11.37 12.74 17.59
N ASP A 76 11.04 13.59 16.65
CA ASP A 76 12.03 14.32 15.88
C ASP A 76 12.76 15.32 16.79
N SER A 77 14.09 15.24 16.84
CA SER A 77 14.91 16.03 17.74
C SER A 77 14.95 17.54 17.40
N LYS A 78 14.54 17.90 16.18
CA LYS A 78 14.55 19.29 15.71
C LYS A 78 13.18 19.96 15.87
N THR A 79 12.11 19.22 15.60
CA THR A 79 10.74 19.75 15.65
C THR A 79 10.02 19.44 16.96
N GLY A 80 10.44 18.39 17.69
CA GLY A 80 9.74 17.88 18.85
C GLY A 80 8.47 17.09 18.52
N GLU A 81 8.20 16.86 17.23
CA GLU A 81 7.01 16.14 16.77
C GLU A 81 7.23 14.63 16.79
N ALA A 82 6.19 13.90 17.20
CA ALA A 82 6.19 12.45 17.12
C ALA A 82 6.07 12.01 15.67
N TYR A 83 6.80 10.95 15.30
CA TYR A 83 6.72 10.34 13.99
C TYR A 83 6.58 8.82 14.08
N ALA A 84 5.96 8.22 13.07
CA ALA A 84 6.01 6.79 12.81
C ALA A 84 6.04 6.56 11.29
N ASN A 85 6.89 5.66 10.84
CA ASN A 85 6.98 5.34 9.42
C ASN A 85 7.44 3.89 9.19
N TRP A 86 6.98 3.35 8.06
CA TRP A 86 7.39 2.07 7.52
C TRP A 86 8.36 2.33 6.37
N ARG A 87 9.60 1.84 6.48
CA ARG A 87 10.68 2.20 5.55
C ARG A 87 10.89 1.13 4.51
N ILE A 88 10.90 1.58 3.27
CA ILE A 88 11.24 0.79 2.10
C ILE A 88 12.52 1.38 1.52
N TYR A 89 13.55 0.57 1.45
CA TYR A 89 14.86 0.98 0.96
C TYR A 89 15.00 0.63 -0.50
N GLN A 90 15.72 1.49 -1.25
CA GLN A 90 16.07 1.24 -2.62
C GLN A 90 16.82 -0.09 -2.75
N SER A 91 16.36 -0.93 -3.67
CA SER A 91 17.11 -2.07 -4.20
C SER A 91 16.54 -2.42 -5.57
N GLU A 92 17.23 -3.25 -6.35
CA GLU A 92 16.73 -3.72 -7.65
C GLU A 92 15.42 -4.50 -7.53
N SER A 93 15.10 -4.99 -6.33
CA SER A 93 13.93 -5.82 -6.06
C SER A 93 13.02 -5.26 -4.95
N ALA A 94 13.26 -4.02 -4.49
CA ALA A 94 12.43 -3.43 -3.41
C ALA A 94 11.02 -3.12 -3.90
N LYS A 95 10.03 -3.70 -3.24
CA LYS A 95 8.63 -3.63 -3.63
C LYS A 95 7.71 -3.45 -2.43
N VAL A 96 6.60 -2.76 -2.68
CA VAL A 96 5.41 -2.78 -1.84
C VAL A 96 4.28 -3.38 -2.68
N LYS A 97 3.80 -4.56 -2.29
CA LYS A 97 2.74 -5.27 -3.00
C LYS A 97 1.42 -5.15 -2.23
N PHE A 98 0.38 -4.82 -2.95
CA PHE A 98 -1.00 -4.86 -2.53
C PHE A 98 -1.70 -6.00 -3.25
N GLU A 99 -2.44 -6.83 -2.53
CA GLU A 99 -3.15 -7.97 -3.09
C GLU A 99 -4.51 -8.10 -2.40
N SER A 100 -5.56 -8.09 -3.19
CA SER A 100 -6.93 -8.36 -2.75
C SER A 100 -7.37 -9.73 -3.22
N THR A 101 -7.94 -10.53 -2.31
CA THR A 101 -8.37 -11.90 -2.58
C THR A 101 -9.75 -11.99 -3.21
N THR A 102 -10.64 -11.04 -2.90
CA THR A 102 -12.06 -11.12 -3.27
C THR A 102 -12.57 -9.86 -3.98
N LYS A 103 -11.81 -8.76 -3.93
CA LYS A 103 -12.25 -7.45 -4.40
C LYS A 103 -11.27 -6.85 -5.41
N THR A 104 -11.76 -5.90 -6.18
CA THR A 104 -10.93 -5.05 -7.03
C THR A 104 -10.38 -3.89 -6.19
N ILE A 105 -9.07 -3.66 -6.23
CA ILE A 105 -8.45 -2.45 -5.70
C ILE A 105 -8.75 -1.33 -6.70
N LYS A 106 -9.53 -0.34 -6.29
CA LYS A 106 -9.90 0.81 -7.14
C LYS A 106 -8.81 1.86 -7.13
N THR A 107 -8.41 2.27 -5.93
CA THR A 107 -7.35 3.27 -5.74
C THR A 107 -6.46 2.91 -4.57
N ILE A 108 -5.21 3.36 -4.66
CA ILE A 108 -4.24 3.34 -3.55
C ILE A 108 -3.70 4.75 -3.39
N LYS A 109 -3.71 5.24 -2.15
CA LYS A 109 -3.07 6.48 -1.75
C LYS A 109 -2.00 6.17 -0.69
N ILE A 110 -0.77 6.57 -0.95
CA ILE A 110 0.36 6.35 -0.05
C ILE A 110 0.89 7.72 0.36
N THR A 111 0.87 8.01 1.66
CA THR A 111 1.49 9.21 2.22
C THR A 111 2.91 8.85 2.66
N PHE A 112 3.90 9.52 2.10
CA PHE A 112 5.31 9.19 2.35
C PHE A 112 6.23 10.40 2.26
N GLU A 113 7.39 10.26 2.90
CA GLU A 113 8.53 11.16 2.79
C GLU A 113 9.65 10.49 1.98
N ILE A 114 10.27 11.25 1.09
CA ILE A 114 11.44 10.83 0.31
C ILE A 114 12.71 11.15 1.09
N LYS A 115 13.62 10.18 1.19
CA LYS A 115 14.97 10.40 1.68
C LYS A 115 16.00 9.94 0.65
N TYR A 116 17.10 10.69 0.56
CA TYR A 116 18.24 10.36 -0.30
C TYR A 116 17.84 10.09 -1.77
N THR A 117 16.97 10.93 -2.32
CA THR A 117 16.49 10.82 -3.71
C THR A 117 15.72 9.53 -4.06
N GLY A 118 15.12 8.87 -3.08
CA GLY A 118 14.23 7.72 -3.32
C GLY A 118 13.05 8.10 -4.21
N THR A 119 12.57 7.16 -5.00
CA THR A 119 11.34 7.31 -5.81
C THR A 119 10.43 6.12 -5.59
N LEU A 120 9.13 6.37 -5.56
CA LEU A 120 8.12 5.32 -5.58
C LEU A 120 7.51 5.26 -6.98
N LEU A 121 7.50 4.08 -7.58
CA LEU A 121 7.06 3.89 -8.96
C LEU A 121 5.96 2.82 -9.04
N LEU A 122 4.97 3.08 -9.87
CA LEU A 122 3.99 2.09 -10.36
C LEU A 122 4.13 2.00 -11.88
N ASN A 123 4.47 0.82 -12.41
CA ASN A 123 4.69 0.62 -13.86
C ASN A 123 5.63 1.70 -14.45
N ASP A 124 6.78 1.92 -13.82
CA ASP A 124 7.80 2.92 -14.19
C ASP A 124 7.34 4.40 -14.13
N THR A 125 6.12 4.65 -13.66
CA THR A 125 5.62 6.01 -13.41
C THR A 125 5.87 6.43 -11.98
N VAL A 126 6.47 7.61 -11.79
CA VAL A 126 6.68 8.17 -10.44
C VAL A 126 5.34 8.52 -9.79
N ILE A 127 5.17 8.07 -8.56
CA ILE A 127 3.99 8.33 -7.74
C ILE A 127 4.28 9.46 -6.77
N GLU A 128 3.35 10.40 -6.70
CA GLU A 128 3.40 11.50 -5.75
C GLU A 128 2.78 11.12 -4.40
N SER A 129 3.39 11.61 -3.32
CA SER A 129 2.88 11.39 -1.97
C SER A 129 1.49 11.99 -1.78
N ASP A 130 0.64 11.31 -1.01
CA ASP A 130 -0.73 11.72 -0.68
C ASP A 130 -1.67 11.91 -1.89
N THR A 131 -1.32 11.29 -3.01
CA THR A 131 -2.13 11.32 -4.24
C THR A 131 -2.74 9.95 -4.50
N ALA A 132 -4.05 9.90 -4.75
CA ALA A 132 -4.74 8.67 -5.08
C ALA A 132 -4.35 8.20 -6.50
N THR A 133 -3.89 6.96 -6.58
CA THR A 133 -3.50 6.31 -7.83
C THR A 133 -4.55 5.27 -8.20
N GLU A 134 -5.09 5.35 -9.42
CA GLU A 134 -6.04 4.37 -9.93
C GLU A 134 -5.34 3.04 -10.25
N ILE A 135 -5.92 1.93 -9.78
CA ILE A 135 -5.40 0.57 -9.95
C ILE A 135 -6.32 -0.26 -10.82
N ASN A 136 -7.61 -0.39 -10.45
CA ASN A 136 -8.63 -1.19 -11.12
C ASN A 136 -8.20 -2.66 -11.37
N ALA A 137 -7.52 -3.27 -10.41
CA ALA A 137 -7.04 -4.65 -10.46
C ALA A 137 -7.06 -5.28 -9.05
N SER A 138 -6.91 -6.59 -8.96
CA SER A 138 -6.79 -7.29 -7.66
C SER A 138 -5.40 -7.15 -7.03
N THR A 139 -4.40 -6.72 -7.80
CA THR A 139 -3.02 -6.56 -7.34
C THR A 139 -2.40 -5.27 -7.85
N ALA A 140 -1.53 -4.67 -7.04
CA ALA A 140 -0.65 -3.58 -7.45
C ALA A 140 0.73 -3.76 -6.81
N GLU A 141 1.78 -3.45 -7.57
CA GLU A 141 3.15 -3.56 -7.11
C GLU A 141 3.89 -2.26 -7.36
N PHE A 142 4.30 -1.62 -6.28
CA PHE A 142 5.12 -0.41 -6.32
C PHE A 142 6.58 -0.78 -6.11
N THR A 143 7.46 -0.20 -6.89
CA THR A 143 8.91 -0.36 -6.75
C THR A 143 9.55 0.87 -6.14
N VAL A 144 10.61 0.68 -5.37
CA VAL A 144 11.39 1.79 -4.80
C VAL A 144 12.70 1.91 -5.55
N GLY A 145 12.81 2.99 -6.29
CA GLY A 145 13.98 3.35 -7.09
C GLY A 145 14.73 4.54 -6.52
N ASN A 146 15.54 5.15 -7.37
CA ASN A 146 16.30 6.34 -7.07
C ASN A 146 16.38 7.25 -8.29
N SER A 147 16.03 8.53 -8.12
CA SER A 147 16.12 9.53 -9.19
C SER A 147 17.53 10.11 -9.39
N GLY A 148 18.49 9.75 -8.53
CA GLY A 148 19.85 10.24 -8.56
C GLY A 148 20.91 9.12 -8.64
N THR A 149 22.16 9.48 -8.44
CA THR A 149 23.30 8.55 -8.42
C THR A 149 23.54 7.92 -7.05
N ALA A 150 22.84 8.36 -6.01
CA ALA A 150 22.97 7.82 -4.66
C ALA A 150 22.39 6.40 -4.58
N THR A 151 23.06 5.51 -3.85
CA THR A 151 22.62 4.12 -3.64
C THR A 151 21.77 3.93 -2.39
N LYS A 152 21.25 5.03 -1.82
CA LYS A 152 20.63 5.05 -0.49
C LYS A 152 19.19 5.60 -0.50
N GLY A 153 18.53 5.60 -1.65
CA GLY A 153 17.14 6.06 -1.74
C GLY A 153 16.24 5.30 -0.77
N GLN A 154 15.34 5.99 -0.09
CA GLN A 154 14.33 5.35 0.72
C GLN A 154 13.00 6.11 0.68
N ILE A 155 11.93 5.36 0.81
CA ILE A 155 10.57 5.86 1.00
C ILE A 155 10.17 5.58 2.46
N ARG A 156 9.68 6.59 3.15
CA ARG A 156 9.20 6.53 4.54
C ARG A 156 7.70 6.72 4.55
N ILE A 157 6.98 5.61 4.52
CA ILE A 157 5.52 5.61 4.47
C ILE A 157 4.96 5.91 5.86
N SER A 158 4.09 6.90 5.97
CA SER A 158 3.39 7.28 7.20
C SER A 158 1.92 6.86 7.22
N ALA A 159 1.28 6.76 6.06
CA ALA A 159 -0.11 6.29 5.95
C ALA A 159 -0.38 5.64 4.58
N ILE A 160 -1.37 4.77 4.57
CA ILE A 160 -1.88 4.10 3.36
C ILE A 160 -3.40 4.11 3.42
N GLU A 161 -4.04 4.41 2.30
CA GLU A 161 -5.48 4.26 2.10
C GLU A 161 -5.73 3.43 0.83
N VAL A 162 -6.57 2.41 0.93
CA VAL A 162 -6.93 1.53 -0.18
C VAL A 162 -8.44 1.47 -0.30
N VAL A 163 -8.94 1.73 -1.49
CA VAL A 163 -10.37 1.60 -1.82
C VAL A 163 -10.59 0.29 -2.56
N LEU A 164 -11.46 -0.57 -2.00
CA LEU A 164 -11.85 -1.89 -2.52
C LEU A 164 -13.31 -1.87 -2.99
N GLU A 165 -13.60 -2.53 -4.11
CA GLU A 165 -14.97 -2.67 -4.67
C GLU A 165 -15.26 -4.13 -5.08
#